data_4ff87fbd8b4f8a9024321546c563cf48
#
_entry.id   4ff87fbd8b4f8a9024321546c563cf48
#
_cell.length_a   1.000
_cell.length_b   1.000
_cell.length_c   1.000
_cell.angle_alpha   90.00
_cell.angle_beta   90.00
_cell.angle_gamma   90.00
#
_symmetry.space_group_name_H-M   'P 1'
#
loop_
_entity.id
_entity.type
_entity.pdbx_description
1 polymer ?
#
loop_
_entity_poly.entity_id
_entity_poly.type
_entity_poly.pdbx_seq_one_letter_code
_entity_poly.pdbx_strand_id
1 'polypeptide(L)'
;MLNRVITALKDDKRKALEDFNDGNGGFKDRDLYVLCANASDGIITASPSSNGMNLSDFPPGKNVMKTATEGEVRETTYWWPRPGSSKPLRKHTFYTKVGDQICGVGYWEGSDSTNSQQAAKGNSHYDK
;
A
#
# COMPACT_ATOMS: atom_id res chain seq x y z
N MET A 1 -9.92 -2.47 2.00
CA MET A 1 -9.03 -3.04 0.94
C MET A 1 -7.88 -3.86 1.49
N LEU A 2 -7.28 -3.47 2.58
CA LEU A 2 -6.13 -4.20 3.11
C LEU A 2 -6.44 -5.64 3.49
N ASN A 3 -7.61 -5.88 4.06
CA ASN A 3 -8.02 -7.26 4.38
C ASN A 3 -8.09 -8.15 3.13
N ARG A 4 -8.55 -7.59 2.03
CA ARG A 4 -8.58 -8.31 0.76
C ARG A 4 -7.17 -8.59 0.24
N VAL A 5 -6.25 -7.67 0.47
CA VAL A 5 -4.84 -7.85 0.11
C VAL A 5 -4.26 -9.03 0.88
N ILE A 6 -4.49 -9.07 2.18
CA ILE A 6 -3.99 -10.15 3.03
C ILE A 6 -4.54 -11.50 2.56
N THR A 7 -5.85 -11.57 2.32
CA THR A 7 -6.49 -12.80 1.87
C THR A 7 -5.93 -13.26 0.53
N ALA A 8 -5.77 -12.33 -0.41
CA ALA A 8 -5.26 -12.67 -1.74
C ALA A 8 -3.84 -13.22 -1.66
N LEU A 9 -2.99 -12.62 -0.83
CA LEU A 9 -1.61 -13.08 -0.68
C LEU A 9 -1.53 -14.46 -0.06
N LYS A 10 -2.38 -14.75 0.90
CA LYS A 10 -2.40 -16.07 1.53
C LYS A 10 -2.93 -17.14 0.60
N ASP A 11 -3.81 -16.74 -0.31
CA ASP A 11 -4.44 -17.67 -1.23
C ASP A 11 -3.49 -18.04 -2.37
N ASP A 12 -2.93 -17.05 -3.06
CA ASP A 12 -2.01 -17.26 -4.17
C ASP A 12 -1.14 -16.01 -4.30
N LYS A 13 0.03 -16.06 -3.69
CA LYS A 13 0.91 -14.89 -3.63
C LYS A 13 1.28 -14.37 -5.02
N ARG A 14 1.64 -15.24 -5.94
CA ARG A 14 2.08 -14.81 -7.26
C ARG A 14 0.97 -14.09 -8.02
N LYS A 15 -0.22 -14.67 -8.01
CA LYS A 15 -1.36 -14.06 -8.68
C LYS A 15 -1.74 -12.74 -8.01
N ALA A 16 -1.69 -12.70 -6.67
CA ALA A 16 -2.02 -11.48 -5.94
C ALA A 16 -1.07 -10.34 -6.33
N LEU A 17 0.22 -10.60 -6.39
CA LEU A 17 1.18 -9.56 -6.75
C LEU A 17 0.98 -9.09 -8.19
N GLU A 18 0.62 -9.98 -9.09
CA GLU A 18 0.29 -9.61 -10.47
C GLU A 18 -0.94 -8.70 -10.50
N ASP A 19 -1.98 -9.05 -9.77
CA ASP A 19 -3.21 -8.26 -9.71
C ASP A 19 -2.95 -6.87 -9.13
N PHE A 20 -2.15 -6.79 -8.07
CA PHE A 20 -1.81 -5.51 -7.46
C PHE A 20 -1.03 -4.63 -8.45
N ASN A 21 -0.11 -5.24 -9.17
CA ASN A 21 0.71 -4.56 -10.14
C ASN A 21 -0.14 -3.97 -11.27
N ASP A 22 -1.09 -4.73 -11.75
CA ASP A 22 -1.93 -4.35 -12.88
C ASP A 22 -3.17 -3.55 -12.49
N GLY A 23 -3.46 -3.46 -11.18
CA GLY A 23 -4.68 -2.81 -10.70
C GLY A 23 -5.93 -3.64 -10.91
N ASN A 24 -5.78 -4.94 -11.14
CA ASN A 24 -6.90 -5.84 -11.36
C ASN A 24 -7.54 -6.26 -10.04
N GLY A 25 -8.73 -6.85 -10.12
CA GLY A 25 -9.39 -7.41 -8.94
C GLY A 25 -9.89 -6.39 -7.95
N GLY A 26 -9.96 -5.13 -8.34
CA GLY A 26 -10.43 -4.08 -7.45
C GLY A 26 -9.36 -3.59 -6.48
N PHE A 27 -8.09 -3.88 -6.76
CA PHE A 27 -6.99 -3.44 -5.90
C PHE A 27 -6.46 -2.06 -6.25
N LYS A 28 -7.18 -1.34 -7.08
CA LYS A 28 -6.88 0.06 -7.37
C LYS A 28 -8.20 0.81 -7.51
N ASP A 29 -8.34 1.93 -6.80
CA ASP A 29 -9.54 2.74 -6.86
C ASP A 29 -9.11 4.20 -6.78
N ARG A 30 -9.18 4.91 -7.91
CA ARG A 30 -8.72 6.29 -8.04
C ARG A 30 -7.24 6.37 -7.66
N ASP A 31 -6.87 7.11 -6.63
CA ASP A 31 -5.50 7.17 -6.17
C ASP A 31 -5.20 6.18 -5.02
N LEU A 32 -6.16 5.33 -4.69
CA LEU A 32 -5.96 4.27 -3.71
C LEU A 32 -5.40 3.05 -4.42
N TYR A 33 -4.24 2.57 -4.02
CA TYR A 33 -3.64 1.39 -4.64
C TYR A 33 -2.81 0.60 -3.65
N VAL A 34 -2.45 -0.62 -4.03
CA VAL A 34 -1.67 -1.54 -3.21
C VAL A 34 -0.20 -1.46 -3.61
N LEU A 35 0.67 -1.46 -2.62
CA LEU A 35 2.11 -1.57 -2.82
C LEU A 35 2.63 -2.68 -1.93
N CYS A 36 3.45 -3.57 -2.47
CA CYS A 36 4.09 -4.63 -1.71
C CYS A 36 5.60 -4.62 -1.95
N ALA A 37 6.33 -5.06 -0.95
CA ALA A 37 7.78 -5.19 -1.03
C ALA A 37 8.24 -6.43 -0.27
N ASN A 38 9.40 -6.95 -0.63
CA ASN A 38 9.99 -8.06 0.12
C ASN A 38 10.36 -7.61 1.52
N ALA A 39 9.96 -8.38 2.50
CA ALA A 39 10.31 -8.10 3.90
C ALA A 39 11.82 -8.22 4.14
N SER A 40 12.50 -9.03 3.34
CA SER A 40 13.93 -9.29 3.53
C SER A 40 14.82 -8.17 3.03
N ASP A 41 14.50 -7.57 1.88
CA ASP A 41 15.40 -6.59 1.27
C ASP A 41 14.74 -5.26 0.92
N GLY A 42 13.41 -5.17 1.06
CA GLY A 42 12.68 -3.93 0.77
C GLY A 42 12.42 -3.66 -0.70
N ILE A 43 12.80 -4.56 -1.59
CA ILE A 43 12.55 -4.37 -3.02
C ILE A 43 11.05 -4.44 -3.28
N ILE A 44 10.53 -3.42 -3.95
CA ILE A 44 9.09 -3.35 -4.26
C ILE A 44 8.75 -4.38 -5.32
N THR A 45 7.81 -5.26 -4.98
CA THR A 45 7.42 -6.40 -5.83
C THR A 45 6.13 -6.12 -6.58
N ALA A 46 5.32 -5.21 -6.10
CA ALA A 46 4.07 -4.86 -6.78
C ALA A 46 3.69 -3.43 -6.45
N SER A 47 3.50 -2.64 -7.49
CA SER A 47 2.93 -1.29 -7.38
C SER A 47 2.62 -0.80 -8.78
N PRO A 48 1.76 0.19 -8.94
CA PRO A 48 1.49 0.74 -10.26
C PRO A 48 2.68 1.43 -10.92
N SER A 49 3.63 1.93 -10.16
CA SER A 49 4.68 2.78 -10.74
C SER A 49 6.06 2.68 -10.09
N SER A 50 6.24 1.82 -9.09
CA SER A 50 7.48 1.84 -8.31
C SER A 50 8.17 0.49 -8.22
N ASN A 51 7.82 -0.46 -9.08
CA ASN A 51 8.43 -1.78 -9.03
C ASN A 51 9.94 -1.70 -9.20
N GLY A 52 10.65 -2.50 -8.42
CA GLY A 52 12.11 -2.56 -8.47
C GLY A 52 12.80 -1.53 -7.60
N MET A 53 12.09 -0.54 -7.10
CA MET A 53 12.66 0.41 -6.16
C MET A 53 12.78 -0.21 -4.78
N ASN A 54 13.61 0.36 -3.93
CA ASN A 54 13.80 -0.16 -2.59
C ASN A 54 13.15 0.76 -1.57
N LEU A 55 12.24 0.21 -0.77
CA LEU A 55 11.56 0.97 0.28
C LEU A 55 12.55 1.61 1.24
N SER A 56 13.67 0.94 1.50
CA SER A 56 14.65 1.43 2.46
C SER A 56 15.40 2.69 1.98
N ASP A 57 15.22 3.05 0.72
CA ASP A 57 15.89 4.24 0.17
C ASP A 57 15.21 5.54 0.59
N PHE A 58 14.00 5.48 1.18
CA PHE A 58 13.38 6.69 1.70
C PHE A 58 13.00 6.52 3.16
N PRO A 59 13.05 7.63 3.94
CA PRO A 59 12.81 7.53 5.39
C PRO A 59 11.48 6.90 5.77
N PRO A 60 10.33 7.24 5.14
CA PRO A 60 9.09 6.57 5.49
C PRO A 60 9.13 5.06 5.23
N GLY A 61 9.78 4.66 4.14
CA GLY A 61 9.92 3.24 3.81
C GLY A 61 10.78 2.49 4.79
N LYS A 62 11.86 3.12 5.27
CA LYS A 62 12.69 2.53 6.31
C LYS A 62 11.88 2.24 7.56
N ASN A 63 11.04 3.17 7.96
CA ASN A 63 10.21 2.99 9.13
C ASN A 63 9.22 1.85 8.94
N VAL A 64 8.61 1.76 7.78
CA VAL A 64 7.69 0.68 7.44
C VAL A 64 8.40 -0.67 7.54
N MET A 65 9.61 -0.76 6.99
CA MET A 65 10.40 -1.99 7.05
C MET A 65 10.69 -2.42 8.48
N LYS A 66 10.93 -1.45 9.35
CA LYS A 66 11.25 -1.73 10.75
C LYS A 66 10.04 -2.16 11.57
N THR A 67 8.88 -1.62 11.28
CA THR A 67 7.71 -1.73 12.16
C THR A 67 6.63 -2.66 11.67
N ALA A 68 6.65 -3.05 10.39
CA ALA A 68 5.62 -3.94 9.86
C ALA A 68 5.64 -5.28 10.61
N THR A 69 4.47 -5.71 11.06
CA THR A 69 4.34 -6.86 11.93
C THR A 69 3.21 -7.74 11.44
N GLU A 70 3.45 -9.03 11.40
CA GLU A 70 2.44 -10.00 11.00
C GLU A 70 1.23 -9.88 11.92
N GLY A 71 0.05 -9.77 11.34
CA GLY A 71 -1.19 -9.72 12.12
C GLY A 71 -1.55 -8.35 12.68
N GLU A 72 -0.73 -7.32 12.44
CA GLU A 72 -1.02 -5.96 12.92
C GLU A 72 -1.08 -5.00 11.76
N VAL A 73 -2.10 -4.15 11.74
CA VAL A 73 -2.21 -3.08 10.76
C VAL A 73 -1.71 -1.79 11.40
N ARG A 74 -0.75 -1.16 10.75
CA ARG A 74 -0.17 0.10 11.23
C ARG A 74 -0.42 1.18 10.19
N GLU A 75 -0.32 2.43 10.63
CA GLU A 75 -0.51 3.58 9.74
C GLU A 75 0.72 4.47 9.80
N THR A 76 1.10 5.01 8.65
CA THR A 76 2.11 6.06 8.57
C THR A 76 1.62 7.16 7.66
N THR A 77 2.08 8.39 7.89
CA THR A 77 1.69 9.56 7.11
C THR A 77 2.96 10.31 6.71
N TYR A 78 3.01 10.70 5.44
CA TYR A 78 4.18 11.41 4.92
C TYR A 78 3.81 12.22 3.68
N TRP A 79 4.72 13.07 3.22
CA TRP A 79 4.52 13.87 2.02
C TRP A 79 5.06 13.12 0.83
N TRP A 80 4.25 12.96 -0.21
CA TRP A 80 4.64 12.21 -1.40
C TRP A 80 3.81 12.68 -2.59
N PRO A 81 4.40 12.80 -3.79
CA PRO A 81 3.61 13.19 -4.96
C PRO A 81 2.65 12.08 -5.37
N ARG A 82 1.49 12.49 -5.84
CA ARG A 82 0.57 11.54 -6.47
C ARG A 82 1.15 11.08 -7.79
N PRO A 83 0.79 9.88 -8.28
CA PRO A 83 1.24 9.44 -9.61
C PRO A 83 0.90 10.49 -10.66
N GLY A 84 1.88 10.84 -11.49
CA GLY A 84 1.70 11.85 -12.53
C GLY A 84 1.84 13.29 -12.07
N SER A 85 2.14 13.52 -10.81
CA SER A 85 2.32 14.87 -10.26
C SER A 85 3.69 15.00 -9.62
N SER A 86 4.26 16.20 -9.62
CA SER A 86 5.51 16.47 -8.89
C SER A 86 5.27 17.18 -7.58
N LYS A 87 4.03 17.57 -7.30
CA LYS A 87 3.71 18.35 -6.10
C LYS A 87 3.46 17.42 -4.92
N PRO A 88 4.25 17.50 -3.84
CA PRO A 88 4.02 16.64 -2.68
C PRO A 88 2.70 16.97 -2.01
N LEU A 89 1.95 15.93 -1.65
CA LEU A 89 0.72 16.05 -0.89
C LEU A 89 0.82 15.06 0.26
N ARG A 90 0.01 15.27 1.27
CA ARG A 90 0.02 14.40 2.44
C ARG A 90 -0.61 13.06 2.09
N LYS A 91 0.14 11.99 2.32
CA LYS A 91 -0.30 10.63 2.01
C LYS A 91 -0.41 9.82 3.29
N HIS A 92 -1.48 9.04 3.37
CA HIS A 92 -1.71 8.10 4.48
C HIS A 92 -1.57 6.69 3.94
N THR A 93 -0.82 5.85 4.64
CA THR A 93 -0.62 4.46 4.23
C THR A 93 -0.87 3.53 5.40
N PHE A 94 -1.77 2.58 5.19
CA PHE A 94 -1.99 1.48 6.13
C PHE A 94 -1.19 0.30 5.63
N TYR A 95 -0.42 -0.35 6.49
CA TYR A 95 0.46 -1.44 6.07
C TYR A 95 0.53 -2.55 7.10
N THR A 96 0.90 -3.74 6.61
CA THR A 96 1.07 -4.91 7.45
C THR A 96 2.08 -5.86 6.79
N LYS A 97 2.45 -6.90 7.50
CA LYS A 97 3.31 -7.94 6.97
C LYS A 97 2.49 -9.21 6.74
N VAL A 98 2.68 -9.84 5.60
CA VAL A 98 2.04 -11.11 5.27
C VAL A 98 3.10 -12.03 4.72
N GLY A 99 3.57 -12.97 5.53
CA GLY A 99 4.64 -13.89 5.14
C GLY A 99 5.92 -13.12 4.82
N ASP A 100 6.43 -13.26 3.61
CA ASP A 100 7.66 -12.59 3.20
C ASP A 100 7.41 -11.24 2.52
N GLN A 101 6.16 -10.75 2.56
CA GLN A 101 5.81 -9.48 1.95
C GLN A 101 5.33 -8.47 2.98
N ILE A 102 5.69 -7.22 2.77
CA ILE A 102 5.12 -6.10 3.49
C ILE A 102 4.25 -5.38 2.47
N CYS A 103 2.97 -5.21 2.77
CA CYS A 103 2.03 -4.60 1.85
C CYS A 103 1.29 -3.46 2.50
N GLY A 104 0.97 -2.45 1.71
CA GLY A 104 0.24 -1.29 2.19
C GLY A 104 -0.75 -0.79 1.17
N VAL A 105 -1.73 -0.04 1.68
CA VAL A 105 -2.71 0.66 0.87
C VAL A 105 -2.64 2.12 1.24
N GLY A 106 -2.42 2.98 0.26
CA GLY A 106 -2.23 4.41 0.51
C GLY A 106 -3.23 5.28 -0.22
N TYR A 107 -3.51 6.44 0.36
CA TYR A 107 -4.34 7.45 -0.26
C TYR A 107 -3.82 8.84 0.11
N TRP A 108 -4.19 9.85 -0.69
CA TRP A 108 -3.74 11.22 -0.47
C TRP A 108 -4.89 12.07 0.06
N GLU A 109 -4.55 13.03 0.92
CA GLU A 109 -5.52 14.01 1.39
C GLU A 109 -5.83 15.01 0.28
N GLY A 110 -7.07 15.44 0.25
CA GLY A 110 -7.49 16.44 -0.71
C GLY A 110 -7.76 15.85 -2.08
N SER A 111 -8.48 16.56 -2.93
CA SER A 111 -8.77 16.12 -4.28
C SER A 111 -9.72 14.94 -4.31
N ASP A 112 -9.66 14.13 -5.32
CA ASP A 112 -10.52 12.97 -5.46
C ASP A 112 -10.28 11.95 -4.39
N SER A 113 -9.15 12.00 -3.74
CA SER A 113 -8.86 11.12 -2.64
C SER A 113 -9.83 11.32 -1.48
N THR A 114 -10.57 12.40 -1.44
CA THR A 114 -11.61 12.60 -0.43
C THR A 114 -12.60 11.45 -0.44
N ASN A 115 -13.02 11.02 -1.62
CA ASN A 115 -13.94 9.89 -1.71
C ASN A 115 -13.26 8.60 -1.32
N SER A 116 -12.02 8.43 -1.68
CA SER A 116 -11.27 7.25 -1.28
C SER A 116 -11.08 7.20 0.22
N GLN A 117 -10.83 8.35 0.82
CA GLN A 117 -10.70 8.47 2.25
C GLN A 117 -11.99 8.11 2.95
N GLN A 118 -13.12 8.56 2.45
CA GLN A 118 -14.40 8.21 2.98
C GLN A 118 -14.66 6.73 2.86
N ALA A 119 -14.34 6.15 1.73
CA ALA A 119 -14.50 4.71 1.55
C ALA A 119 -13.66 3.94 2.56
N ALA A 120 -12.47 4.40 2.82
CA ALA A 120 -11.61 3.76 3.79
C ALA A 120 -12.19 3.81 5.18
N LYS A 121 -12.77 4.93 5.56
CA LYS A 121 -13.37 5.08 6.87
C LYS A 121 -14.73 4.45 6.95
N GLY A 122 -15.50 4.59 5.90
CA GLY A 122 -16.84 4.07 5.86
C GLY A 122 -16.88 2.59 5.92
N ASN A 123 -15.87 1.98 5.41
CA ASN A 123 -15.77 0.58 5.57
C ASN A 123 -15.25 0.29 6.90
N SER A 124 -15.19 1.30 7.57
CA SER A 124 -14.92 1.25 8.87
C SER A 124 -13.70 0.88 9.03
N HIS A 125 -13.37 1.30 8.27
CA HIS A 125 -12.36 1.12 8.01
C HIS A 125 -12.13 -0.07 7.68
N TYR A 126 -12.50 -0.36 6.60
CA TYR A 126 -12.34 -1.44 5.87
C TYR A 126 -11.17 -2.23 6.18
N ASP A 127 -10.33 -1.75 6.79
CA ASP A 127 -9.24 -2.51 7.16
C ASP A 127 -9.36 -2.90 8.57
N LYS A 128 -10.46 -2.79 9.11
CA LYS A 128 -10.60 -3.20 10.47
C LYS A 128 -11.38 -4.44 10.66
#